data_f8850b3abb039941a7a2ea8c23616763
#
_entry.id   f8850b3abb039941a7a2ea8c23616763
#
_cell.length_a   1.000
_cell.length_b   1.000
_cell.length_c   1.000
_cell.angle_alpha   90.00
_cell.angle_beta   90.00
_cell.angle_gamma   90.00
#
_symmetry.space_group_name_H-M   'P 1'
#
loop_
_entity.id
_entity.type
_entity.pdbx_description
1 polymer ?
#
loop_
_entity_poly.entity_id
_entity_poly.type
_entity_poly.pdbx_seq_one_letter_code
_entity_poly.pdbx_strand_id
1 'polypeptide(L)'
;MKPLNDLTLGQKVGQLLMCGFHSQHADEQITRLIRDYHVGGVIYFRRNVESVDQLTRLSAELQEMAAEAGALPLMISVDQEGGMVARIDQEGMTQVPGNMALGATGNPEYTLECARILGCELKSIGIDMNLAPVVDVNNNPLNPVIGVRSYGEHAESVAAHGIAAITGYQSQGIAATAKHFPGHGDTAVDSHLGMVTVPHDRNRLEQMELLPFRKAIEAGVDAIMTAHVMFPSIEPEPIPATLSHKVLTGLLREEMGFEGIIITDCLEMHAISKPYGVAEAAVRAVEAGADLILVSHTLQDQVAALEGIYEAVRTGRISEEVIHQAVERIMTWKKKRCGQQNDHLVSPKASETVEATDVEPFDCTESTKPSEPNESTLFMIASSSITIVHNDGLLPLDPEKDVYVIWPEVVQRTEVDEPWSHTESLGMALSQLRGRVREHIITTQPTYDEADRILAEVSESEQVIVCTYTSAGHLPKGQQYLVEKLSKNHSLIVIALRNPYDLLEISRPGSYVCTYENTPAVVRVLSHVLTGGLQPTGSLPVRLR
;
A
#
# COMPACT_ATOMS: atom_id res chain seq x y z
N MET A 1 -3.12 -30.77 5.97
CA MET A 1 -2.86 -30.49 4.53
C MET A 1 -2.41 -31.76 3.81
N LYS A 2 -2.84 -31.93 2.55
CA LYS A 2 -2.41 -33.04 1.67
C LYS A 2 -0.88 -32.96 1.44
N PRO A 3 -0.14 -34.09 1.46
CA PRO A 3 1.31 -34.08 1.17
C PRO A 3 1.60 -33.61 -0.25
N LEU A 4 2.74 -32.92 -0.44
CA LEU A 4 3.15 -32.35 -1.74
C LEU A 4 3.22 -33.41 -2.86
N ASN A 5 3.71 -34.61 -2.53
CA ASN A 5 3.84 -35.73 -3.48
C ASN A 5 2.49 -36.32 -3.91
N ASP A 6 1.43 -36.07 -3.17
CA ASP A 6 0.07 -36.56 -3.48
C ASP A 6 -0.72 -35.56 -4.36
N LEU A 7 -0.15 -34.40 -4.65
CA LEU A 7 -0.75 -33.41 -5.54
C LEU A 7 -0.49 -33.79 -7.00
N THR A 8 -1.55 -33.74 -7.81
CA THR A 8 -1.41 -33.84 -9.27
C THR A 8 -0.70 -32.60 -9.83
N LEU A 9 -0.15 -32.68 -11.05
CA LEU A 9 0.45 -31.53 -11.71
C LEU A 9 -0.54 -30.34 -11.80
N GLY A 10 -1.81 -30.59 -12.16
CA GLY A 10 -2.83 -29.55 -12.21
C GLY A 10 -3.04 -28.86 -10.85
N GLN A 11 -3.08 -29.65 -9.76
CA GLN A 11 -3.18 -29.11 -8.42
C GLN A 11 -1.93 -28.30 -8.01
N LYS A 12 -0.73 -28.75 -8.39
CA LYS A 12 0.52 -28.00 -8.15
C LYS A 12 0.52 -26.68 -8.91
N VAL A 13 0.16 -26.69 -10.21
CA VAL A 13 0.07 -25.47 -11.03
C VAL A 13 -0.97 -24.50 -10.47
N GLY A 14 -2.13 -25.00 -10.02
CA GLY A 14 -3.15 -24.18 -9.37
C GLY A 14 -2.61 -23.42 -8.16
N GLN A 15 -1.73 -24.05 -7.37
CA GLN A 15 -1.15 -23.39 -6.18
C GLN A 15 -0.26 -22.19 -6.51
N LEU A 16 0.23 -22.07 -7.74
CA LEU A 16 1.04 -20.94 -8.18
C LEU A 16 0.21 -19.70 -8.53
N LEU A 17 -1.14 -19.79 -8.55
CA LEU A 17 -1.98 -18.64 -8.89
C LEU A 17 -2.62 -18.03 -7.65
N MET A 18 -2.47 -16.71 -7.51
CA MET A 18 -3.31 -15.84 -6.69
C MET A 18 -4.23 -15.04 -7.60
N CYS A 19 -5.53 -15.13 -7.40
CA CYS A 19 -6.53 -14.55 -8.29
C CYS A 19 -7.50 -13.62 -7.56
N GLY A 20 -8.01 -12.61 -8.27
CA GLY A 20 -9.11 -11.78 -7.81
C GLY A 20 -10.41 -12.08 -8.54
N PHE A 21 -11.51 -11.51 -8.09
CA PHE A 21 -12.84 -11.64 -8.69
C PHE A 21 -13.68 -10.36 -8.45
N HIS A 22 -14.91 -10.29 -9.01
CA HIS A 22 -15.64 -9.01 -9.05
C HIS A 22 -16.80 -8.87 -8.08
N SER A 23 -17.09 -9.89 -7.27
CA SER A 23 -18.28 -9.96 -6.42
C SER A 23 -17.95 -9.77 -4.93
N GLN A 24 -18.97 -9.39 -4.15
CA GLN A 24 -18.97 -9.37 -2.68
C GLN A 24 -19.37 -10.73 -2.06
N HIS A 25 -19.59 -11.75 -2.89
CA HIS A 25 -19.92 -13.13 -2.50
C HIS A 25 -19.21 -14.10 -3.44
N ALA A 26 -19.15 -15.37 -3.08
CA ALA A 26 -18.56 -16.41 -3.93
C ALA A 26 -19.41 -16.58 -5.20
N ASP A 27 -18.94 -15.99 -6.31
CA ASP A 27 -19.55 -16.06 -7.62
C ASP A 27 -19.05 -17.28 -8.42
N GLU A 28 -19.58 -17.44 -9.65
CA GLU A 28 -19.20 -18.53 -10.55
C GLU A 28 -17.70 -18.49 -10.91
N GLN A 29 -17.12 -17.27 -11.07
CA GLN A 29 -15.70 -17.08 -11.39
C GLN A 29 -14.82 -17.70 -10.31
N ILE A 30 -14.95 -17.24 -9.06
CA ILE A 30 -14.09 -17.71 -7.98
C ILE A 30 -14.38 -19.16 -7.61
N THR A 31 -15.64 -19.60 -7.69
CA THR A 31 -16.05 -21.00 -7.48
C THR A 31 -15.33 -21.94 -8.44
N ARG A 32 -15.29 -21.60 -9.73
CA ARG A 32 -14.59 -22.36 -10.76
C ARG A 32 -13.09 -22.42 -10.50
N LEU A 33 -12.46 -21.30 -10.17
CA LEU A 33 -11.02 -21.21 -9.90
C LEU A 33 -10.62 -22.07 -8.69
N ILE A 34 -11.43 -22.10 -7.64
CA ILE A 34 -11.16 -22.90 -6.44
C ILE A 34 -11.41 -24.39 -6.72
N ARG A 35 -12.57 -24.76 -7.30
CA ARG A 35 -12.99 -26.16 -7.42
C ARG A 35 -12.30 -26.90 -8.54
N ASP A 36 -12.15 -26.26 -9.72
CA ASP A 36 -11.63 -26.93 -10.92
C ASP A 36 -10.12 -26.75 -11.07
N TYR A 37 -9.58 -25.57 -10.67
CA TYR A 37 -8.16 -25.24 -10.84
C TYR A 37 -7.34 -25.29 -9.56
N HIS A 38 -7.96 -25.42 -8.37
CA HIS A 38 -7.29 -25.52 -7.07
C HIS A 38 -6.29 -24.36 -6.83
N VAL A 39 -6.71 -23.11 -7.09
CA VAL A 39 -5.86 -21.93 -6.98
C VAL A 39 -5.25 -21.77 -5.58
N GLY A 40 -4.03 -21.22 -5.53
CA GLY A 40 -3.24 -21.09 -4.31
C GLY A 40 -3.72 -19.99 -3.38
N GLY A 41 -4.30 -18.93 -3.92
CA GLY A 41 -4.74 -17.80 -3.11
C GLY A 41 -5.74 -16.89 -3.81
N VAL A 42 -6.28 -15.96 -3.02
CA VAL A 42 -7.25 -14.95 -3.45
C VAL A 42 -6.78 -13.58 -2.97
N ILE A 43 -6.92 -12.57 -3.82
CA ILE A 43 -6.71 -11.16 -3.46
C ILE A 43 -8.05 -10.43 -3.44
N TYR A 44 -8.31 -9.72 -2.34
CA TYR A 44 -9.43 -8.81 -2.22
C TYR A 44 -9.08 -7.39 -2.68
N PHE A 45 -10.04 -6.77 -3.34
CA PHE A 45 -10.08 -5.37 -3.68
C PHE A 45 -11.29 -4.71 -3.03
N ARG A 46 -11.35 -3.39 -3.06
CA ARG A 46 -12.51 -2.67 -2.53
C ARG A 46 -13.85 -3.17 -3.08
N ARG A 47 -13.91 -3.59 -4.34
CA ARG A 47 -15.11 -4.16 -4.97
C ARG A 47 -15.65 -5.43 -4.30
N ASN A 48 -14.81 -6.11 -3.51
CA ASN A 48 -15.21 -7.30 -2.75
C ASN A 48 -15.76 -6.97 -1.35
N VAL A 49 -15.67 -5.71 -0.93
CA VAL A 49 -15.92 -5.29 0.44
C VAL A 49 -17.20 -4.46 0.53
N GLU A 50 -18.17 -4.93 1.31
CA GLU A 50 -19.38 -4.21 1.70
C GLU A 50 -19.32 -3.82 3.18
N SER A 51 -18.94 -4.77 4.04
CA SER A 51 -18.74 -4.60 5.47
C SER A 51 -17.72 -5.60 6.00
N VAL A 52 -17.18 -5.35 7.19
CA VAL A 52 -16.26 -6.25 7.88
C VAL A 52 -16.90 -7.64 8.09
N ASP A 53 -18.16 -7.68 8.53
CA ASP A 53 -18.90 -8.93 8.74
C ASP A 53 -19.14 -9.71 7.44
N GLN A 54 -19.44 -9.00 6.35
CA GLN A 54 -19.61 -9.63 5.04
C GLN A 54 -18.29 -10.25 4.58
N LEU A 55 -17.17 -9.53 4.69
CA LEU A 55 -15.86 -10.00 4.25
C LEU A 55 -15.37 -11.19 5.09
N THR A 56 -15.64 -11.18 6.41
CA THR A 56 -15.35 -12.30 7.30
C THR A 56 -16.08 -13.58 6.86
N ARG A 57 -17.40 -13.46 6.57
CA ARG A 57 -18.17 -14.60 6.05
C ARG A 57 -17.68 -15.08 4.70
N LEU A 58 -17.34 -14.15 3.79
CA LEU A 58 -16.79 -14.49 2.48
C LEU A 58 -15.46 -15.26 2.61
N SER A 59 -14.56 -14.80 3.48
CA SER A 59 -13.28 -15.48 3.72
C SER A 59 -13.50 -16.92 4.23
N ALA A 60 -14.43 -17.12 5.15
CA ALA A 60 -14.78 -18.44 5.67
C ALA A 60 -15.40 -19.35 4.57
N GLU A 61 -16.33 -18.82 3.77
CA GLU A 61 -16.98 -19.52 2.67
C GLU A 61 -15.97 -20.00 1.62
N LEU A 62 -15.00 -19.16 1.23
CA LEU A 62 -13.96 -19.52 0.27
C LEU A 62 -13.04 -20.61 0.81
N GLN A 63 -12.68 -20.58 2.10
CA GLN A 63 -11.88 -21.62 2.74
C GLN A 63 -12.65 -22.95 2.83
N GLU A 64 -13.95 -22.91 3.16
CA GLU A 64 -14.80 -24.10 3.18
C GLU A 64 -14.92 -24.74 1.79
N MET A 65 -15.14 -23.91 0.76
CA MET A 65 -15.17 -24.35 -0.64
C MET A 65 -13.87 -25.03 -1.07
N ALA A 66 -12.71 -24.48 -0.68
CA ALA A 66 -11.41 -25.10 -0.96
C ALA A 66 -11.28 -26.46 -0.27
N ALA A 67 -11.72 -26.57 0.99
CA ALA A 67 -11.71 -27.82 1.73
C ALA A 67 -12.62 -28.87 1.10
N GLU A 68 -13.85 -28.51 0.69
CA GLU A 68 -14.78 -29.39 -0.02
C GLU A 68 -14.22 -29.90 -1.36
N ALA A 69 -13.48 -29.05 -2.08
CA ALA A 69 -12.83 -29.40 -3.33
C ALA A 69 -11.55 -30.27 -3.13
N GLY A 70 -11.15 -30.53 -1.89
CA GLY A 70 -9.91 -31.24 -1.57
C GLY A 70 -8.65 -30.47 -1.97
N ALA A 71 -8.76 -29.13 -2.10
CA ALA A 71 -7.66 -28.21 -2.34
C ALA A 71 -6.89 -27.93 -1.04
N LEU A 72 -5.72 -27.31 -1.16
CA LEU A 72 -5.02 -26.75 -0.01
C LEU A 72 -5.75 -25.48 0.49
N PRO A 73 -5.59 -25.08 1.76
CA PRO A 73 -6.12 -23.80 2.24
C PRO A 73 -5.69 -22.63 1.35
N LEU A 74 -6.59 -21.70 1.11
CA LEU A 74 -6.29 -20.51 0.32
C LEU A 74 -5.38 -19.54 1.10
N MET A 75 -4.47 -18.85 0.41
CA MET A 75 -3.88 -17.59 0.89
C MET A 75 -4.84 -16.46 0.57
N ILE A 76 -5.45 -15.85 1.58
CA ILE A 76 -6.30 -14.67 1.37
C ILE A 76 -5.47 -13.42 1.61
N SER A 77 -5.40 -12.55 0.62
CA SER A 77 -4.56 -11.34 0.65
C SER A 77 -5.31 -10.06 0.33
N VAL A 78 -4.72 -8.95 0.69
CA VAL A 78 -5.22 -7.59 0.41
C VAL A 78 -4.06 -6.60 0.34
N ASP A 79 -4.22 -5.48 -0.40
CA ASP A 79 -3.38 -4.30 -0.30
C ASP A 79 -3.93 -3.37 0.79
N GLN A 80 -3.43 -3.46 2.01
CA GLN A 80 -3.77 -2.59 3.12
C GLN A 80 -2.50 -1.89 3.61
N GLU A 81 -2.02 -0.91 2.81
CA GLU A 81 -0.78 -0.19 3.08
C GLU A 81 -0.94 0.88 4.17
N GLY A 82 -2.18 1.36 4.35
CA GLY A 82 -2.51 2.55 5.15
C GLY A 82 -2.58 3.82 4.30
N GLY A 83 -3.03 4.91 4.90
CA GLY A 83 -3.19 6.18 4.20
C GLY A 83 -4.05 6.04 2.95
N MET A 84 -3.54 6.46 1.80
CA MET A 84 -4.28 6.51 0.53
C MET A 84 -4.53 5.13 -0.11
N VAL A 85 -3.86 4.08 0.35
CA VAL A 85 -4.02 2.70 -0.18
C VAL A 85 -4.54 1.80 0.92
N ALA A 86 -5.87 1.77 1.06
CA ALA A 86 -6.60 0.95 2.00
C ALA A 86 -7.86 0.40 1.33
N ARG A 87 -7.89 -0.91 1.06
CA ARG A 87 -9.02 -1.57 0.38
C ARG A 87 -10.21 -1.76 1.31
N ILE A 88 -9.94 -1.85 2.62
CA ILE A 88 -10.94 -2.06 3.68
C ILE A 88 -10.92 -0.81 4.57
N ASP A 89 -11.93 0.05 4.41
CA ASP A 89 -12.10 1.31 5.14
C ASP A 89 -13.47 1.42 5.81
N GLN A 90 -14.19 0.30 5.92
CA GLN A 90 -15.51 0.21 6.52
C GLN A 90 -15.45 0.38 8.04
N GLU A 91 -16.60 0.72 8.63
CA GLU A 91 -16.75 0.77 10.08
C GLU A 91 -16.29 -0.55 10.73
N GLY A 92 -15.45 -0.46 11.73
CA GLY A 92 -14.79 -1.59 12.40
C GLY A 92 -13.35 -1.84 11.95
N MET A 93 -12.86 -1.09 10.94
CA MET A 93 -11.45 -1.09 10.54
C MET A 93 -10.78 0.23 10.91
N THR A 94 -9.58 0.12 11.42
CA THR A 94 -8.79 1.27 11.85
C THR A 94 -8.11 1.95 10.67
N GLN A 95 -8.26 3.27 10.55
CA GLN A 95 -7.52 4.08 9.59
C GLN A 95 -6.15 4.44 10.18
N VAL A 96 -5.09 3.82 9.68
CA VAL A 96 -3.71 4.15 10.05
C VAL A 96 -3.09 5.13 9.05
N PRO A 97 -2.16 6.01 9.50
CA PRO A 97 -1.43 6.89 8.59
C PRO A 97 -0.67 6.13 7.50
N GLY A 98 -0.57 6.75 6.32
CA GLY A 98 0.20 6.22 5.20
C GLY A 98 1.71 6.26 5.42
N ASN A 99 2.44 5.56 4.56
CA ASN A 99 3.89 5.36 4.75
C ASN A 99 4.68 6.68 4.80
N MET A 100 4.40 7.66 3.93
CA MET A 100 5.14 8.94 3.99
C MET A 100 4.80 9.75 5.23
N ALA A 101 3.56 9.68 5.71
CA ALA A 101 3.18 10.28 6.99
C ALA A 101 3.93 9.61 8.16
N LEU A 102 4.02 8.28 8.17
CA LEU A 102 4.82 7.54 9.14
C LEU A 102 6.31 7.89 9.04
N GLY A 103 6.85 7.98 7.82
CA GLY A 103 8.23 8.42 7.58
C GLY A 103 8.50 9.84 8.10
N ALA A 104 7.54 10.75 7.99
CA ALA A 104 7.62 12.11 8.52
C ALA A 104 7.72 12.17 10.05
N THR A 105 7.24 11.15 10.76
CA THR A 105 7.41 11.06 12.23
C THR A 105 8.87 10.81 12.63
N GLY A 106 9.69 10.23 11.74
CA GLY A 106 11.07 9.81 12.04
C GLY A 106 11.16 8.69 13.09
N ASN A 107 10.04 8.04 13.44
CA ASN A 107 9.95 7.05 14.50
C ASN A 107 9.37 5.71 13.99
N PRO A 108 10.20 4.69 13.72
CA PRO A 108 9.73 3.37 13.27
C PRO A 108 8.81 2.64 14.26
N GLU A 109 8.84 2.95 15.56
CA GLU A 109 7.94 2.34 16.54
C GLU A 109 6.45 2.69 16.23
N TYR A 110 6.19 3.86 15.67
CA TYR A 110 4.84 4.21 15.23
C TYR A 110 4.38 3.36 14.06
N THR A 111 5.31 3.01 13.16
CA THR A 111 5.03 2.08 12.06
C THR A 111 4.79 0.66 12.57
N LEU A 112 5.57 0.20 13.54
CA LEU A 112 5.37 -1.08 14.21
C LEU A 112 3.97 -1.18 14.80
N GLU A 113 3.54 -0.15 15.54
CA GLU A 113 2.23 -0.14 16.19
C GLU A 113 1.09 -0.11 15.17
N CYS A 114 1.16 0.74 14.13
CA CYS A 114 0.18 0.75 13.06
C CYS A 114 0.08 -0.61 12.35
N ALA A 115 1.21 -1.26 12.09
CA ALA A 115 1.25 -2.57 11.45
C ALA A 115 0.69 -3.69 12.37
N ARG A 116 0.89 -3.60 13.69
CA ARG A 116 0.28 -4.51 14.67
C ARG A 116 -1.24 -4.37 14.70
N ILE A 117 -1.74 -3.15 14.73
CA ILE A 117 -3.18 -2.87 14.70
C ILE A 117 -3.80 -3.46 13.43
N LEU A 118 -3.29 -3.07 12.25
CA LEU A 118 -3.79 -3.61 10.97
C LEU A 118 -3.65 -5.13 10.89
N GLY A 119 -2.53 -5.68 11.34
CA GLY A 119 -2.30 -7.13 11.32
C GLY A 119 -3.34 -7.89 12.16
N CYS A 120 -3.65 -7.39 13.36
CA CYS A 120 -4.68 -7.94 14.23
C CYS A 120 -6.07 -7.91 13.56
N GLU A 121 -6.46 -6.76 13.02
CA GLU A 121 -7.76 -6.59 12.36
C GLU A 121 -7.87 -7.45 11.10
N LEU A 122 -6.86 -7.47 10.24
CA LEU A 122 -6.81 -8.32 9.04
C LEU A 122 -6.93 -9.81 9.40
N LYS A 123 -6.25 -10.26 10.47
CA LYS A 123 -6.34 -11.64 10.92
C LYS A 123 -7.74 -12.00 11.39
N SER A 124 -8.42 -11.09 12.09
CA SER A 124 -9.78 -11.31 12.61
C SER A 124 -10.83 -11.54 11.52
N ILE A 125 -10.60 -11.02 10.31
CA ILE A 125 -11.49 -11.16 9.15
C ILE A 125 -11.06 -12.25 8.17
N GLY A 126 -10.08 -13.08 8.56
CA GLY A 126 -9.64 -14.23 7.78
C GLY A 126 -8.65 -13.93 6.66
N ILE A 127 -7.98 -12.78 6.70
CA ILE A 127 -6.86 -12.47 5.80
C ILE A 127 -5.57 -13.08 6.37
N ASP A 128 -4.72 -13.61 5.49
CA ASP A 128 -3.47 -14.30 5.84
C ASP A 128 -2.23 -13.52 5.41
N MET A 129 -2.34 -12.66 4.39
CA MET A 129 -1.24 -11.92 3.79
C MET A 129 -1.64 -10.47 3.51
N ASN A 130 -0.81 -9.54 3.95
CA ASN A 130 -0.89 -8.15 3.50
C ASN A 130 0.18 -7.89 2.43
N LEU A 131 -0.24 -7.39 1.27
CA LEU A 131 0.68 -6.98 0.21
C LEU A 131 1.29 -5.61 0.55
N ALA A 132 1.94 -5.54 1.70
CA ALA A 132 2.63 -4.41 2.32
C ALA A 132 3.76 -4.94 3.21
N PRO A 133 4.81 -4.13 3.48
CA PRO A 133 4.98 -2.70 3.17
C PRO A 133 5.57 -2.42 1.80
N VAL A 134 5.33 -1.18 1.30
CA VAL A 134 6.13 -0.60 0.22
C VAL A 134 7.47 -0.15 0.80
N VAL A 135 8.56 -0.72 0.29
CA VAL A 135 9.94 -0.39 0.69
C VAL A 135 10.74 0.29 -0.45
N ASP A 136 10.02 0.77 -1.46
CA ASP A 136 10.59 1.61 -2.50
C ASP A 136 11.09 2.93 -1.92
N VAL A 137 12.24 3.41 -2.37
CA VAL A 137 12.83 4.70 -1.95
C VAL A 137 12.37 5.80 -2.91
N ASN A 138 11.58 6.77 -2.45
CA ASN A 138 11.02 7.83 -3.29
C ASN A 138 12.03 8.96 -3.53
N ASN A 139 13.00 8.72 -4.38
CA ASN A 139 14.06 9.68 -4.73
C ASN A 139 13.78 10.48 -6.01
N ASN A 140 12.63 10.28 -6.63
CA ASN A 140 12.14 11.04 -7.78
C ASN A 140 10.83 11.77 -7.44
N PRO A 141 10.85 13.13 -7.35
CA PRO A 141 9.64 13.90 -7.05
C PRO A 141 8.48 13.73 -8.04
N LEU A 142 8.80 13.32 -9.28
CA LEU A 142 7.82 13.10 -10.35
C LEU A 142 7.29 11.67 -10.42
N ASN A 143 7.66 10.81 -9.46
CA ASN A 143 7.17 9.44 -9.45
C ASN A 143 5.65 9.39 -9.33
N PRO A 144 4.92 8.85 -10.32
CA PRO A 144 3.46 8.89 -10.32
C PRO A 144 2.80 7.76 -9.53
N VAL A 145 3.54 6.70 -9.18
CA VAL A 145 3.00 5.45 -8.61
C VAL A 145 3.37 5.28 -7.14
N ILE A 146 4.63 5.55 -6.79
CA ILE A 146 5.13 5.37 -5.43
C ILE A 146 4.83 6.61 -4.59
N GLY A 147 5.49 7.74 -4.83
CA GLY A 147 5.19 8.98 -4.13
C GLY A 147 5.01 8.78 -2.63
N VAL A 148 3.83 9.15 -2.12
CA VAL A 148 3.47 9.06 -0.69
C VAL A 148 3.31 7.63 -0.16
N ARG A 149 3.33 6.61 -1.00
CA ARG A 149 3.36 5.20 -0.59
C ARG A 149 4.73 4.78 -0.05
N SER A 150 5.80 5.54 -0.31
CA SER A 150 7.12 5.34 0.28
C SER A 150 7.24 6.03 1.63
N TYR A 151 8.07 5.51 2.54
CA TYR A 151 8.42 6.18 3.79
C TYR A 151 9.33 7.41 3.61
N GLY A 152 9.90 7.62 2.40
CA GLY A 152 10.72 8.79 2.09
C GLY A 152 11.82 8.54 1.06
N GLU A 153 12.80 9.47 1.00
CA GLU A 153 13.88 9.43 0.01
C GLU A 153 15.21 8.83 0.55
N HIS A 154 15.27 8.49 1.83
CA HIS A 154 16.49 7.96 2.45
C HIS A 154 16.37 6.45 2.67
N ALA A 155 17.18 5.66 1.97
CA ALA A 155 17.11 4.20 1.95
C ALA A 155 17.17 3.56 3.36
N GLU A 156 18.00 4.09 4.26
CA GLU A 156 18.10 3.59 5.64
C GLU A 156 16.81 3.86 6.45
N SER A 157 16.19 5.03 6.28
CA SER A 157 14.92 5.34 6.93
C SER A 157 13.79 4.45 6.39
N VAL A 158 13.72 4.29 5.06
CA VAL A 158 12.76 3.38 4.42
C VAL A 158 12.95 1.94 4.93
N ALA A 159 14.20 1.48 5.05
CA ALA A 159 14.52 0.16 5.59
C ALA A 159 14.05 0.01 7.05
N ALA A 160 14.32 1.01 7.91
CA ALA A 160 13.93 0.97 9.32
C ALA A 160 12.41 0.88 9.50
N HIS A 161 11.65 1.72 8.79
CA HIS A 161 10.18 1.66 8.79
C HIS A 161 9.66 0.37 8.15
N GLY A 162 10.29 -0.10 7.05
CA GLY A 162 9.95 -1.37 6.40
C GLY A 162 10.10 -2.57 7.34
N ILE A 163 11.21 -2.65 8.09
CA ILE A 163 11.44 -3.70 9.12
C ILE A 163 10.36 -3.62 10.20
N ALA A 164 10.04 -2.42 10.68
CA ALA A 164 9.02 -2.20 11.69
C ALA A 164 7.65 -2.70 11.23
N ALA A 165 7.25 -2.38 9.99
CA ALA A 165 6.00 -2.85 9.41
C ALA A 165 5.97 -4.39 9.26
N ILE A 166 7.04 -4.99 8.71
CA ILE A 166 7.18 -6.45 8.58
C ILE A 166 7.02 -7.12 9.94
N THR A 167 7.75 -6.63 10.96
CA THR A 167 7.68 -7.15 12.32
C THR A 167 6.27 -7.03 12.89
N GLY A 168 5.62 -5.88 12.70
CA GLY A 168 4.25 -5.63 13.16
C GLY A 168 3.26 -6.63 12.57
N TYR A 169 3.18 -6.74 11.24
CA TYR A 169 2.28 -7.68 10.56
C TYR A 169 2.57 -9.13 10.96
N GLN A 170 3.83 -9.55 10.91
CA GLN A 170 4.21 -10.94 11.17
C GLN A 170 4.00 -11.36 12.62
N SER A 171 4.09 -10.42 13.58
CA SER A 171 3.78 -10.69 15.00
C SER A 171 2.30 -11.02 15.23
N GLN A 172 1.40 -10.56 14.34
CA GLN A 172 -0.04 -10.84 14.38
C GLN A 172 -0.45 -12.04 13.51
N GLY A 173 0.51 -12.79 12.97
CA GLY A 173 0.22 -13.95 12.13
C GLY A 173 -0.14 -13.60 10.68
N ILE A 174 0.02 -12.34 10.25
CA ILE A 174 -0.15 -11.89 8.87
C ILE A 174 1.19 -11.93 8.14
N ALA A 175 1.25 -12.54 6.96
CA ALA A 175 2.44 -12.44 6.12
C ALA A 175 2.63 -11.02 5.61
N ALA A 176 3.84 -10.51 5.72
CA ALA A 176 4.25 -9.25 5.11
C ALA A 176 4.85 -9.48 3.73
N THR A 177 4.62 -8.54 2.81
CA THR A 177 5.15 -8.57 1.44
C THR A 177 5.90 -7.27 1.15
N ALA A 178 7.23 -7.33 1.11
CA ALA A 178 8.04 -6.16 0.71
C ALA A 178 7.95 -5.93 -0.80
N LYS A 179 7.69 -4.68 -1.23
CA LYS A 179 7.45 -4.35 -2.63
C LYS A 179 7.99 -2.96 -3.01
N HIS A 180 8.33 -2.73 -4.29
CA HIS A 180 8.28 -3.59 -5.48
C HIS A 180 9.71 -3.87 -5.97
N PHE A 181 10.19 -5.09 -5.81
CA PHE A 181 11.57 -5.49 -6.08
C PHE A 181 11.94 -5.39 -7.57
N PRO A 182 13.12 -4.87 -7.94
CA PRO A 182 14.25 -4.41 -7.12
C PRO A 182 14.19 -2.94 -6.66
N GLY A 183 13.08 -2.24 -6.86
CA GLY A 183 12.83 -0.86 -6.45
C GLY A 183 12.16 -0.04 -7.55
N HIS A 184 11.00 0.57 -7.24
CA HIS A 184 10.17 1.33 -8.18
C HIS A 184 10.19 2.85 -7.88
N GLY A 185 10.99 3.30 -6.89
CA GLY A 185 10.93 4.67 -6.40
C GLY A 185 11.51 5.72 -7.34
N ASP A 186 12.45 5.36 -8.23
CA ASP A 186 13.07 6.27 -9.19
C ASP A 186 12.54 6.07 -10.61
N THR A 187 11.23 6.11 -10.77
CA THR A 187 10.59 6.05 -12.08
C THR A 187 9.78 7.31 -12.34
N ALA A 188 9.79 7.78 -13.59
CA ALA A 188 9.05 8.96 -14.03
C ALA A 188 7.79 8.61 -14.84
N VAL A 189 7.49 7.33 -15.01
CA VAL A 189 6.34 6.81 -15.76
C VAL A 189 5.65 5.75 -14.91
N ASP A 190 4.33 5.67 -15.00
CA ASP A 190 3.52 4.67 -14.32
C ASP A 190 3.63 3.30 -15.05
N SER A 191 4.04 2.26 -14.33
CA SER A 191 4.10 0.88 -14.85
C SER A 191 2.72 0.29 -15.16
N HIS A 192 1.65 0.83 -14.62
CA HIS A 192 0.27 0.49 -15.03
C HIS A 192 -0.02 0.92 -16.47
N LEU A 193 0.66 1.94 -16.98
CA LEU A 193 0.44 2.52 -18.30
C LEU A 193 1.44 2.05 -19.36
N GLY A 194 2.63 1.58 -18.98
CA GLY A 194 3.65 1.15 -19.92
C GLY A 194 4.98 0.71 -19.31
N MET A 195 5.94 0.38 -20.17
CA MET A 195 7.27 -0.07 -19.78
C MET A 195 8.10 1.05 -19.14
N VAL A 196 8.76 0.74 -18.04
CA VAL A 196 9.53 1.68 -17.23
C VAL A 196 10.96 1.17 -17.05
N THR A 197 11.93 2.07 -17.00
CA THR A 197 13.35 1.73 -16.85
C THR A 197 13.98 2.54 -15.72
N VAL A 198 14.76 1.87 -14.86
CA VAL A 198 15.67 2.48 -13.88
C VAL A 198 17.11 2.29 -14.40
N PRO A 199 17.74 3.34 -14.98
CA PRO A 199 18.99 3.21 -15.72
C PRO A 199 20.25 3.35 -14.85
N HIS A 200 20.16 3.05 -13.55
CA HIS A 200 21.27 3.19 -12.63
C HIS A 200 22.25 2.02 -12.69
N ASP A 201 23.51 2.32 -12.39
CA ASP A 201 24.54 1.28 -12.24
C ASP A 201 24.34 0.43 -10.98
N ARG A 202 25.00 -0.70 -10.93
CA ARG A 202 24.87 -1.66 -9.84
C ARG A 202 25.21 -1.06 -8.48
N ASN A 203 26.25 -0.24 -8.37
CA ASN A 203 26.68 0.35 -7.10
C ASN A 203 25.60 1.28 -6.54
N ARG A 204 24.98 2.07 -7.41
CA ARG A 204 23.87 2.95 -7.03
C ARG A 204 22.66 2.13 -6.55
N LEU A 205 22.29 1.06 -7.27
CA LEU A 205 21.20 0.19 -6.88
C LEU A 205 21.44 -0.46 -5.50
N GLU A 206 22.65 -0.92 -5.23
CA GLU A 206 23.02 -1.52 -3.94
C GLU A 206 22.85 -0.56 -2.75
N GLN A 207 23.17 0.72 -2.95
CA GLN A 207 23.15 1.73 -1.88
C GLN A 207 21.77 2.35 -1.66
N MET A 208 20.86 2.20 -2.61
CA MET A 208 19.57 2.86 -2.57
C MET A 208 18.41 1.88 -2.74
N GLU A 209 18.19 1.39 -3.96
CA GLU A 209 17.01 0.60 -4.29
C GLU A 209 16.99 -0.76 -3.58
N LEU A 210 18.13 -1.47 -3.55
CA LEU A 210 18.24 -2.82 -2.98
C LEU A 210 18.43 -2.85 -1.47
N LEU A 211 18.90 -1.77 -0.85
CA LEU A 211 19.19 -1.73 0.57
C LEU A 211 17.97 -2.06 1.44
N PRO A 212 16.77 -1.46 1.24
CA PRO A 212 15.60 -1.81 2.02
C PRO A 212 15.19 -3.29 1.86
N PHE A 213 15.34 -3.88 0.67
CA PHE A 213 15.03 -5.29 0.45
C PHE A 213 16.01 -6.21 1.16
N ARG A 214 17.33 -5.91 1.15
CA ARG A 214 18.32 -6.67 1.93
C ARG A 214 17.95 -6.66 3.41
N LYS A 215 17.58 -5.50 3.93
CA LYS A 215 17.15 -5.35 5.32
C LYS A 215 15.83 -6.07 5.62
N ALA A 216 14.89 -6.08 4.70
CA ALA A 216 13.65 -6.86 4.81
C ALA A 216 13.93 -8.38 4.84
N ILE A 217 14.86 -8.87 4.02
CA ILE A 217 15.30 -10.28 4.03
C ILE A 217 15.98 -10.63 5.37
N GLU A 218 16.90 -9.79 5.85
CA GLU A 218 17.54 -9.96 7.16
C GLU A 218 16.51 -10.00 8.31
N ALA A 219 15.42 -9.24 8.20
CA ALA A 219 14.30 -9.23 9.15
C ALA A 219 13.34 -10.43 8.99
N GLY A 220 13.56 -11.31 8.02
CA GLY A 220 12.75 -12.51 7.80
C GLY A 220 11.38 -12.25 7.18
N VAL A 221 11.29 -11.36 6.20
CA VAL A 221 10.06 -11.09 5.46
C VAL A 221 9.52 -12.36 4.78
N ASP A 222 8.22 -12.59 4.86
CA ASP A 222 7.58 -13.81 4.31
C ASP A 222 7.52 -13.81 2.77
N ALA A 223 7.30 -12.64 2.15
CA ALA A 223 7.20 -12.52 0.70
C ALA A 223 7.85 -11.24 0.15
N ILE A 224 8.28 -11.31 -1.10
CA ILE A 224 8.75 -10.15 -1.88
C ILE A 224 7.97 -10.12 -3.20
N MET A 225 7.36 -8.95 -3.48
CA MET A 225 6.65 -8.71 -4.74
C MET A 225 7.56 -8.02 -5.75
N THR A 226 7.52 -8.49 -7.00
CA THR A 226 8.35 -8.00 -8.09
C THR A 226 7.76 -6.76 -8.77
N ALA A 227 8.63 -5.92 -9.35
CA ALA A 227 8.22 -4.76 -10.15
C ALA A 227 8.23 -5.07 -11.66
N HIS A 228 7.30 -4.46 -12.42
CA HIS A 228 7.30 -4.48 -13.88
C HIS A 228 8.21 -3.40 -14.47
N VAL A 229 9.45 -3.35 -14.00
CA VAL A 229 10.45 -2.32 -14.32
C VAL A 229 11.72 -2.97 -14.86
N MET A 230 12.35 -2.33 -15.84
CA MET A 230 13.62 -2.78 -16.43
C MET A 230 14.81 -2.19 -15.69
N PHE A 231 15.82 -3.03 -15.43
CA PHE A 231 17.09 -2.67 -14.78
C PHE A 231 18.28 -3.11 -15.65
N PRO A 232 18.70 -2.29 -16.62
CA PRO A 232 19.71 -2.68 -17.60
C PRO A 232 21.07 -3.09 -17.01
N SER A 233 21.41 -2.63 -15.80
CA SER A 233 22.64 -3.01 -15.11
C SER A 233 22.60 -4.42 -14.49
N ILE A 234 21.41 -5.04 -14.39
CA ILE A 234 21.22 -6.41 -13.91
C ILE A 234 20.80 -7.31 -15.07
N GLU A 235 19.79 -6.88 -15.82
CA GLU A 235 19.29 -7.55 -17.02
C GLU A 235 19.50 -6.64 -18.25
N PRO A 236 20.56 -6.87 -19.04
CA PRO A 236 20.86 -6.05 -20.22
C PRO A 236 19.82 -6.14 -21.34
N GLU A 237 19.07 -7.26 -21.39
CA GLU A 237 17.97 -7.41 -22.32
C GLU A 237 16.76 -6.56 -21.85
N PRO A 238 15.91 -6.07 -22.77
CA PRO A 238 14.76 -5.26 -22.42
C PRO A 238 13.61 -6.11 -21.81
N ILE A 239 13.92 -6.76 -20.71
CA ILE A 239 13.02 -7.66 -19.97
C ILE A 239 12.73 -7.02 -18.61
N PRO A 240 11.45 -6.88 -18.19
CA PRO A 240 11.12 -6.39 -16.85
C PRO A 240 11.57 -7.38 -15.77
N ALA A 241 11.86 -6.87 -14.59
CA ALA A 241 12.35 -7.64 -13.44
C ALA A 241 11.49 -8.88 -13.15
N THR A 242 10.18 -8.75 -13.23
CA THR A 242 9.21 -9.85 -13.04
C THR A 242 9.47 -11.06 -13.96
N LEU A 243 10.01 -10.85 -15.15
CA LEU A 243 10.24 -11.89 -16.15
C LEU A 243 11.73 -12.25 -16.33
N SER A 244 12.62 -11.69 -15.51
CA SER A 244 14.07 -11.87 -15.62
C SER A 244 14.61 -12.90 -14.63
N HIS A 245 15.14 -14.01 -15.13
CA HIS A 245 15.85 -15.00 -14.33
C HIS A 245 17.07 -14.42 -13.59
N LYS A 246 17.79 -13.47 -14.22
CA LYS A 246 18.93 -12.79 -13.59
C LYS A 246 18.50 -11.97 -12.37
N VAL A 247 17.28 -11.41 -12.41
CA VAL A 247 16.74 -10.63 -11.29
C VAL A 247 16.15 -11.53 -10.21
N LEU A 248 15.22 -12.44 -10.56
CA LEU A 248 14.50 -13.22 -9.55
C LEU A 248 15.36 -14.35 -8.99
N THR A 249 15.97 -15.16 -9.84
CA THR A 249 16.84 -16.26 -9.38
C THR A 249 18.22 -15.73 -9.05
N GLY A 250 18.90 -15.10 -9.98
CA GLY A 250 20.31 -14.70 -9.80
C GLY A 250 20.50 -13.68 -8.67
N LEU A 251 19.77 -12.57 -8.70
CA LEU A 251 19.93 -11.54 -7.67
C LEU A 251 19.17 -11.87 -6.39
N LEU A 252 17.85 -12.10 -6.47
CA LEU A 252 17.04 -12.22 -5.25
C LEU A 252 17.25 -13.55 -4.53
N ARG A 253 17.19 -14.68 -5.23
CA ARG A 253 17.38 -16.00 -4.60
C ARG A 253 18.83 -16.29 -4.22
N GLU A 254 19.75 -16.20 -5.21
CA GLU A 254 21.13 -16.69 -5.04
C GLU A 254 22.01 -15.67 -4.34
N GLU A 255 22.04 -14.40 -4.82
CA GLU A 255 22.93 -13.40 -4.27
C GLU A 255 22.43 -12.81 -2.93
N MET A 256 21.12 -12.46 -2.85
CA MET A 256 20.53 -11.89 -1.63
C MET A 256 20.07 -12.97 -0.63
N GLY A 257 20.00 -14.24 -1.04
CA GLY A 257 19.67 -15.36 -0.16
C GLY A 257 18.21 -15.40 0.29
N PHE A 258 17.26 -14.88 -0.52
CA PHE A 258 15.86 -14.87 -0.14
C PHE A 258 15.22 -16.25 -0.28
N GLU A 259 14.70 -16.81 0.80
CA GLU A 259 14.08 -18.14 0.85
C GLU A 259 12.53 -18.11 0.90
N GLY A 260 11.94 -16.93 1.11
CA GLY A 260 10.48 -16.74 1.17
C GLY A 260 9.78 -16.80 -0.20
N ILE A 261 8.54 -16.38 -0.28
CA ILE A 261 7.73 -16.41 -1.51
C ILE A 261 8.07 -15.22 -2.41
N ILE A 262 8.44 -15.48 -3.66
CA ILE A 262 8.50 -14.47 -4.72
C ILE A 262 7.12 -14.41 -5.40
N ILE A 263 6.43 -13.30 -5.23
CA ILE A 263 5.13 -13.04 -5.87
C ILE A 263 5.30 -11.99 -6.97
N THR A 264 4.64 -12.17 -8.11
CA THR A 264 4.61 -11.12 -9.14
C THR A 264 3.67 -10.00 -8.73
N ASP A 265 3.91 -8.78 -9.21
CA ASP A 265 2.82 -7.81 -9.34
C ASP A 265 1.82 -8.29 -10.39
N CYS A 266 0.65 -7.64 -10.50
CA CYS A 266 -0.43 -8.10 -11.36
C CYS A 266 -0.01 -8.16 -12.84
N LEU A 267 -0.05 -9.35 -13.44
CA LEU A 267 0.36 -9.56 -14.83
C LEU A 267 -0.59 -8.93 -15.87
N GLU A 268 -1.78 -8.48 -15.44
CA GLU A 268 -2.72 -7.74 -16.31
C GLU A 268 -2.32 -6.28 -16.51
N MET A 269 -1.34 -5.75 -15.73
CA MET A 269 -0.81 -4.40 -15.94
C MET A 269 -0.20 -4.24 -17.34
N HIS A 270 -0.42 -3.07 -17.96
CA HIS A 270 -0.07 -2.85 -19.36
C HIS A 270 1.41 -3.00 -19.68
N ALA A 271 2.31 -2.79 -18.71
CA ALA A 271 3.74 -3.05 -18.88
C ALA A 271 4.04 -4.52 -19.24
N ILE A 272 3.16 -5.44 -18.85
CA ILE A 272 3.29 -6.88 -19.10
C ILE A 272 2.28 -7.37 -20.13
N SER A 273 0.99 -7.08 -19.92
CA SER A 273 -0.08 -7.67 -20.73
C SER A 273 -0.02 -7.26 -22.20
N LYS A 274 0.38 -6.00 -22.52
CA LYS A 274 0.47 -5.53 -23.91
C LYS A 274 1.61 -6.18 -24.69
N PRO A 275 2.89 -6.22 -24.20
CA PRO A 275 3.99 -6.80 -24.96
C PRO A 275 4.03 -8.34 -24.97
N TYR A 276 3.57 -9.00 -23.90
CA TYR A 276 3.75 -10.45 -23.73
C TYR A 276 2.42 -11.23 -23.76
N GLY A 277 1.30 -10.62 -23.36
CA GLY A 277 0.09 -11.33 -22.98
C GLY A 277 0.22 -12.05 -21.63
N VAL A 278 -0.90 -12.19 -20.90
CA VAL A 278 -0.88 -12.71 -19.52
C VAL A 278 -0.41 -14.16 -19.44
N ALA A 279 -0.84 -15.03 -20.37
CA ALA A 279 -0.46 -16.45 -20.37
C ALA A 279 1.05 -16.66 -20.55
N GLU A 280 1.67 -16.02 -21.54
CA GLU A 280 3.12 -16.12 -21.77
C GLU A 280 3.91 -15.45 -20.65
N ALA A 281 3.42 -14.32 -20.12
CA ALA A 281 4.03 -13.66 -18.98
C ALA A 281 4.04 -14.55 -17.74
N ALA A 282 2.97 -15.27 -17.46
CA ALA A 282 2.88 -16.21 -16.35
C ALA A 282 3.93 -17.34 -16.48
N VAL A 283 4.06 -17.92 -17.68
CA VAL A 283 5.09 -18.92 -17.97
C VAL A 283 6.48 -18.37 -17.74
N ARG A 284 6.80 -17.20 -18.28
CA ARG A 284 8.12 -16.55 -18.12
C ARG A 284 8.43 -16.17 -16.68
N ALA A 285 7.43 -15.73 -15.92
CA ALA A 285 7.63 -15.39 -14.50
C ALA A 285 8.00 -16.64 -13.68
N VAL A 286 7.36 -17.77 -13.95
CA VAL A 286 7.73 -19.06 -13.33
C VAL A 286 9.13 -19.51 -13.79
N GLU A 287 9.47 -19.39 -15.08
CA GLU A 287 10.83 -19.64 -15.59
C GLU A 287 11.87 -18.74 -14.93
N ALA A 288 11.50 -17.50 -14.61
CA ALA A 288 12.37 -16.55 -13.93
C ALA A 288 12.58 -16.85 -12.44
N GLY A 289 11.72 -17.67 -11.82
CA GLY A 289 11.82 -18.07 -10.42
C GLY A 289 10.74 -17.51 -9.50
N ALA A 290 9.63 -16.95 -10.04
CA ALA A 290 8.47 -16.60 -9.25
C ALA A 290 7.75 -17.85 -8.72
N ASP A 291 7.30 -17.79 -7.46
CA ASP A 291 6.56 -18.88 -6.81
C ASP A 291 5.05 -18.68 -6.94
N LEU A 292 4.59 -17.41 -6.91
CA LEU A 292 3.19 -17.05 -6.91
C LEU A 292 2.92 -15.98 -7.97
N ILE A 293 1.96 -16.25 -8.84
CA ILE A 293 1.59 -15.41 -9.98
C ILE A 293 0.29 -14.68 -9.65
N LEU A 294 0.28 -13.35 -9.76
CA LEU A 294 -0.90 -12.54 -9.50
C LEU A 294 -1.63 -12.19 -10.79
N VAL A 295 -2.89 -12.63 -10.93
CA VAL A 295 -3.81 -12.25 -12.01
C VAL A 295 -5.15 -11.87 -11.38
N SER A 296 -5.47 -10.57 -11.35
CA SER A 296 -6.38 -10.00 -10.37
C SER A 296 -7.82 -9.78 -10.87
N HIS A 297 -8.06 -9.81 -12.20
CA HIS A 297 -9.33 -9.31 -12.72
C HIS A 297 -10.06 -10.27 -13.65
N THR A 298 -9.42 -10.76 -14.68
CA THR A 298 -10.09 -11.39 -15.84
C THR A 298 -10.02 -12.91 -15.78
N LEU A 299 -11.18 -13.58 -15.66
CA LEU A 299 -11.25 -15.05 -15.63
C LEU A 299 -10.52 -15.71 -16.80
N GLN A 300 -10.66 -15.16 -18.01
CA GLN A 300 -10.00 -15.69 -19.20
C GLN A 300 -8.48 -15.67 -19.07
N ASP A 301 -7.92 -14.60 -18.52
CA ASP A 301 -6.47 -14.45 -18.30
C ASP A 301 -5.98 -15.35 -17.16
N GLN A 302 -6.77 -15.51 -16.09
CA GLN A 302 -6.50 -16.42 -14.99
C GLN A 302 -6.40 -17.88 -15.47
N VAL A 303 -7.39 -18.31 -16.25
CA VAL A 303 -7.40 -19.66 -16.85
C VAL A 303 -6.27 -19.82 -17.86
N ALA A 304 -6.04 -18.83 -18.74
CA ALA A 304 -4.97 -18.89 -19.73
C ALA A 304 -3.56 -18.95 -19.08
N ALA A 305 -3.35 -18.26 -17.96
CA ALA A 305 -2.12 -18.36 -17.19
C ALA A 305 -1.87 -19.78 -16.66
N LEU A 306 -2.90 -20.38 -16.03
CA LEU A 306 -2.82 -21.75 -15.51
C LEU A 306 -2.58 -22.78 -16.61
N GLU A 307 -3.34 -22.71 -17.70
CA GLU A 307 -3.20 -23.62 -18.84
C GLU A 307 -1.84 -23.43 -19.53
N GLY A 308 -1.36 -22.19 -19.64
CA GLY A 308 -0.03 -21.89 -20.18
C GLY A 308 1.10 -22.52 -19.37
N ILE A 309 1.07 -22.37 -18.03
CA ILE A 309 2.05 -23.00 -17.13
C ILE A 309 1.96 -24.53 -17.22
N TYR A 310 0.75 -25.09 -17.17
CA TYR A 310 0.54 -26.54 -17.27
C TYR A 310 1.12 -27.11 -18.58
N GLU A 311 0.85 -26.46 -19.70
CA GLU A 311 1.37 -26.87 -21.02
C GLU A 311 2.90 -26.70 -21.12
N ALA A 312 3.46 -25.64 -20.54
CA ALA A 312 4.90 -25.43 -20.48
C ALA A 312 5.62 -26.57 -19.71
N VAL A 313 5.03 -27.06 -18.64
CA VAL A 313 5.55 -28.24 -17.92
C VAL A 313 5.39 -29.50 -18.76
N ARG A 314 4.21 -29.72 -19.34
CA ARG A 314 3.92 -30.92 -20.15
C ARG A 314 4.84 -31.04 -21.37
N THR A 315 5.25 -29.92 -21.95
CA THR A 315 6.17 -29.87 -23.11
C THR A 315 7.65 -29.86 -22.71
N GLY A 316 7.95 -29.79 -21.42
CA GLY A 316 9.33 -29.75 -20.90
C GLY A 316 10.03 -28.38 -21.02
N ARG A 317 9.27 -27.31 -21.30
CA ARG A 317 9.78 -25.93 -21.25
C ARG A 317 10.08 -25.51 -19.80
N ILE A 318 9.22 -25.89 -18.85
CA ILE A 318 9.45 -25.77 -17.41
C ILE A 318 9.62 -27.19 -16.85
N SER A 319 10.64 -27.42 -16.02
CA SER A 319 10.79 -28.70 -15.36
C SER A 319 9.77 -28.85 -14.21
N GLU A 320 9.30 -30.07 -13.96
CA GLU A 320 8.42 -30.35 -12.82
C GLU A 320 9.08 -29.98 -11.48
N GLU A 321 10.40 -30.01 -11.40
CA GLU A 321 11.18 -29.65 -10.22
C GLU A 321 10.99 -28.15 -9.86
N VAL A 322 10.94 -27.25 -10.84
CA VAL A 322 10.67 -25.82 -10.61
C VAL A 322 9.29 -25.64 -9.95
N ILE A 323 8.28 -26.32 -10.48
CA ILE A 323 6.93 -26.28 -9.91
C ILE A 323 6.92 -26.89 -8.50
N HIS A 324 7.64 -28.00 -8.30
CA HIS A 324 7.72 -28.68 -7.00
C HIS A 324 8.30 -27.75 -5.92
N GLN A 325 9.42 -27.09 -6.22
CA GLN A 325 10.08 -26.15 -5.30
C GLN A 325 9.22 -24.92 -4.98
N ALA A 326 8.53 -24.36 -5.98
CA ALA A 326 7.61 -23.25 -5.75
C ALA A 326 6.45 -23.65 -4.82
N VAL A 327 5.81 -24.81 -5.10
CA VAL A 327 4.72 -25.33 -4.26
C VAL A 327 5.21 -25.69 -2.85
N GLU A 328 6.43 -26.20 -2.70
CA GLU A 328 7.02 -26.50 -1.40
C GLU A 328 7.16 -25.26 -0.53
N ARG A 329 7.63 -24.12 -1.10
CA ARG A 329 7.68 -22.82 -0.40
C ARG A 329 6.29 -22.34 -0.02
N ILE A 330 5.34 -22.40 -0.94
CA ILE A 330 3.93 -22.05 -0.70
C ILE A 330 3.34 -22.91 0.43
N MET A 331 3.55 -24.21 0.41
CA MET A 331 3.03 -25.11 1.44
C MET A 331 3.71 -24.89 2.80
N THR A 332 5.00 -24.60 2.81
CA THR A 332 5.74 -24.27 4.04
C THR A 332 5.16 -23.02 4.67
N TRP A 333 4.92 -22.00 3.86
CA TRP A 333 4.27 -20.76 4.31
C TRP A 333 2.84 -21.04 4.81
N LYS A 334 2.01 -21.78 4.06
CA LYS A 334 0.65 -22.13 4.47
C LYS A 334 0.61 -22.89 5.81
N LYS A 335 1.55 -23.78 6.06
CA LYS A 335 1.68 -24.46 7.37
C LYS A 335 1.98 -23.49 8.49
N LYS A 336 2.83 -22.50 8.23
CA LYS A 336 3.23 -21.48 9.22
C LYS A 336 2.09 -20.53 9.56
N ARG A 337 1.26 -20.12 8.57
CA ARG A 337 0.30 -19.03 8.71
C ARG A 337 -1.18 -19.45 8.70
N CYS A 338 -1.56 -20.40 7.84
CA CYS A 338 -2.96 -20.86 7.76
C CYS A 338 -3.30 -21.97 8.77
N GLY A 339 -2.32 -22.67 9.31
CA GLY A 339 -2.53 -23.75 10.31
C GLY A 339 -2.93 -23.27 11.70
N GLN A 340 -2.78 -21.99 12.01
CA GLN A 340 -3.09 -21.42 13.33
C GLN A 340 -4.56 -21.00 13.51
N GLN A 341 -5.39 -21.07 12.47
CA GLN A 341 -6.81 -20.66 12.54
C GLN A 341 -7.70 -21.62 13.35
N ASN A 342 -7.31 -22.87 13.57
CA ASN A 342 -8.17 -23.88 14.23
C ASN A 342 -8.00 -23.97 15.76
N ASP A 343 -6.98 -23.35 16.36
CA ASP A 343 -6.74 -23.48 17.81
C ASP A 343 -7.42 -22.40 18.66
N HIS A 344 -7.88 -21.30 18.06
CA HIS A 344 -8.53 -20.21 18.79
C HIS A 344 -10.07 -20.34 18.93
N LEU A 345 -10.68 -21.35 18.30
CA LEU A 345 -12.10 -21.71 18.49
C LEU A 345 -12.31 -22.81 19.53
N VAL A 346 -11.25 -23.36 20.14
CA VAL A 346 -11.33 -24.36 21.21
C VAL A 346 -10.55 -23.87 22.43
N SER A 347 -11.26 -23.76 23.57
CA SER A 347 -10.74 -23.30 24.87
C SER A 347 -9.34 -23.82 25.23
N PRO A 348 -8.49 -23.02 25.88
CA PRO A 348 -7.11 -23.37 26.17
C PRO A 348 -6.99 -24.42 27.26
N LYS A 349 -6.35 -25.56 26.96
CA LYS A 349 -5.71 -26.40 27.97
C LYS A 349 -4.21 -26.11 27.96
N ALA A 350 -3.72 -25.67 29.09
CA ALA A 350 -2.33 -25.35 29.35
C ALA A 350 -1.39 -26.55 29.10
N SER A 351 -0.26 -26.34 28.42
CA SER A 351 1.01 -27.04 28.67
C SER A 351 2.19 -26.30 28.04
N GLU A 352 3.11 -26.06 28.81
CA GLU A 352 4.46 -25.53 28.97
C GLU A 352 5.43 -25.50 27.78
N THR A 353 6.14 -24.37 27.74
CA THR A 353 7.56 -24.07 27.43
C THR A 353 8.11 -24.23 26.02
N VAL A 354 8.40 -23.08 25.37
CA VAL A 354 9.66 -22.83 24.65
C VAL A 354 9.94 -21.33 24.73
N GLU A 355 11.17 -20.97 25.16
CA GLU A 355 11.68 -19.59 25.25
C GLU A 355 11.75 -18.95 23.86
N ALA A 356 11.05 -17.84 23.71
CA ALA A 356 11.22 -16.87 22.63
C ALA A 356 11.09 -15.46 23.23
N THR A 357 11.94 -14.59 22.77
CA THR A 357 12.11 -13.19 23.18
C THR A 357 10.80 -12.48 23.55
N ASP A 358 10.79 -11.84 24.71
CA ASP A 358 9.67 -11.16 25.36
C ASP A 358 9.10 -10.00 24.54
N VAL A 359 8.20 -10.31 23.60
CA VAL A 359 7.23 -9.35 23.06
C VAL A 359 5.86 -10.02 23.24
N GLU A 360 5.12 -9.56 24.23
CA GLU A 360 3.76 -10.07 24.45
C GLU A 360 2.89 -9.82 23.22
N PRO A 361 2.14 -10.86 22.75
CA PRO A 361 1.17 -10.68 21.66
C PRO A 361 0.05 -9.76 22.14
N PHE A 362 -0.36 -8.82 21.27
CA PHE A 362 -1.55 -8.02 21.49
C PHE A 362 -2.76 -8.95 21.52
N ASP A 363 -3.52 -8.96 22.61
CA ASP A 363 -4.70 -9.83 22.75
C ASP A 363 -5.89 -9.26 21.98
N CYS A 364 -6.20 -9.86 20.83
CA CYS A 364 -7.32 -9.49 19.97
C CYS A 364 -8.67 -10.05 20.47
N THR A 365 -8.71 -10.80 21.58
CA THR A 365 -9.92 -11.50 22.04
C THR A 365 -10.83 -10.65 22.92
N GLU A 366 -10.37 -9.51 23.45
CA GLU A 366 -11.18 -8.55 24.19
C GLU A 366 -11.46 -7.29 23.37
N SER A 367 -12.57 -7.29 22.69
CA SER A 367 -13.25 -6.13 22.10
C SER A 367 -13.34 -6.10 20.57
N THR A 368 -14.53 -6.35 20.08
CA THR A 368 -15.03 -6.05 18.73
C THR A 368 -15.35 -4.54 18.53
N LYS A 369 -14.77 -3.67 19.34
CA LYS A 369 -14.73 -2.21 19.14
C LYS A 369 -13.29 -1.75 19.29
N PRO A 370 -12.80 -0.81 18.43
CA PRO A 370 -11.52 -0.17 18.65
C PRO A 370 -11.49 0.34 20.11
N SER A 371 -10.53 -0.10 20.90
CA SER A 371 -10.41 0.36 22.27
C SER A 371 -9.99 1.83 22.27
N GLU A 372 -10.53 2.65 23.19
CA GLU A 372 -10.12 4.06 23.36
C GLU A 372 -8.59 4.30 23.35
N PRO A 373 -7.74 3.37 23.83
CA PRO A 373 -6.28 3.49 23.71
C PRO A 373 -5.76 3.55 22.29
N ASN A 374 -6.39 2.83 21.34
CA ASN A 374 -5.96 2.81 19.94
C ASN A 374 -6.25 4.14 19.23
N GLU A 375 -7.42 4.75 19.49
CA GLU A 375 -7.76 6.05 18.90
C GLU A 375 -6.81 7.15 19.40
N SER A 376 -6.50 7.20 20.69
CA SER A 376 -5.58 8.20 21.24
C SER A 376 -4.15 8.02 20.72
N THR A 377 -3.68 6.78 20.55
CA THR A 377 -2.37 6.46 19.99
C THR A 377 -2.29 6.88 18.52
N LEU A 378 -3.29 6.53 17.72
CA LEU A 378 -3.33 6.91 16.31
C LEU A 378 -3.44 8.42 16.11
N PHE A 379 -4.22 9.10 16.97
CA PHE A 379 -4.32 10.55 16.97
C PHE A 379 -2.96 11.21 17.26
N MET A 380 -2.20 10.67 18.22
CA MET A 380 -0.83 11.10 18.52
C MET A 380 0.12 10.83 17.34
N ILE A 381 0.06 9.64 16.72
CA ILE A 381 0.90 9.29 15.56
C ILE A 381 0.59 10.24 14.40
N ALA A 382 -0.68 10.45 14.08
CA ALA A 382 -1.11 11.35 13.01
C ALA A 382 -0.68 12.81 13.29
N SER A 383 -0.75 13.28 14.55
CA SER A 383 -0.26 14.62 14.89
C SER A 383 1.25 14.74 14.74
N SER A 384 1.97 13.65 15.04
CA SER A 384 3.43 13.59 14.89
C SER A 384 3.87 13.54 13.43
N SER A 385 3.00 13.17 12.49
CA SER A 385 3.31 13.15 11.06
C SER A 385 3.14 14.52 10.38
N ILE A 386 2.21 15.35 10.87
CA ILE A 386 1.96 16.66 10.27
C ILE A 386 3.22 17.51 10.34
N THR A 387 3.62 18.04 9.18
CA THR A 387 4.88 18.76 9.03
C THR A 387 4.63 20.22 8.68
N ILE A 388 4.99 21.14 9.58
CA ILE A 388 5.05 22.58 9.28
C ILE A 388 6.43 22.86 8.66
N VAL A 389 6.48 23.00 7.35
CA VAL A 389 7.74 23.22 6.61
C VAL A 389 8.30 24.61 6.91
N HIS A 390 7.42 25.62 6.95
CA HIS A 390 7.72 26.95 7.47
C HIS A 390 6.42 27.63 7.95
N ASN A 391 6.59 28.63 8.83
CA ASN A 391 5.49 29.41 9.38
C ASN A 391 5.98 30.84 9.67
N ASP A 392 5.51 31.81 8.91
CA ASP A 392 5.83 33.24 9.10
C ASP A 392 4.90 33.89 10.15
N GLY A 393 4.44 33.11 11.13
CA GLY A 393 3.59 33.58 12.24
C GLY A 393 2.08 33.54 11.95
N LEU A 394 1.65 32.75 10.95
CA LEU A 394 0.25 32.56 10.60
C LEU A 394 -0.42 31.42 11.37
N LEU A 395 0.36 30.55 11.97
CA LEU A 395 -0.11 29.44 12.78
C LEU A 395 0.40 29.58 14.23
N PRO A 396 -0.43 29.29 15.24
CA PRO A 396 -1.83 28.87 15.11
C PRO A 396 -2.74 29.97 14.58
N LEU A 397 -3.93 29.57 14.04
CA LEU A 397 -4.93 30.49 13.52
C LEU A 397 -5.40 31.47 14.61
N ASP A 398 -5.52 32.76 14.25
CA ASP A 398 -6.03 33.78 15.14
C ASP A 398 -7.52 33.53 15.45
N PRO A 399 -7.91 33.32 16.73
CA PRO A 399 -9.28 32.97 17.09
C PRO A 399 -10.32 34.10 16.77
N GLU A 400 -9.87 35.35 16.64
CA GLU A 400 -10.74 36.49 16.37
C GLU A 400 -10.99 36.77 14.89
N LYS A 401 -10.20 36.14 13.99
CA LYS A 401 -10.34 36.30 12.55
C LYS A 401 -11.23 35.27 11.92
N ASP A 402 -11.93 35.65 10.87
CA ASP A 402 -12.63 34.72 10.00
C ASP A 402 -11.62 33.89 9.20
N VAL A 403 -11.98 32.62 8.90
CA VAL A 403 -11.15 31.70 8.11
C VAL A 403 -11.88 31.34 6.82
N TYR A 404 -11.18 31.46 5.72
CA TYR A 404 -11.66 30.99 4.42
C TYR A 404 -10.81 29.84 3.93
N VAL A 405 -11.43 28.67 3.79
CA VAL A 405 -10.80 27.44 3.35
C VAL A 405 -11.15 27.18 1.89
N ILE A 406 -10.16 26.91 1.06
CA ILE A 406 -10.34 26.44 -0.31
C ILE A 406 -9.91 24.99 -0.33
N TRP A 407 -10.88 24.07 -0.52
CA TRP A 407 -10.71 22.62 -0.40
C TRP A 407 -10.90 21.92 -1.74
N PRO A 408 -9.93 21.11 -2.22
CA PRO A 408 -10.10 20.33 -3.43
C PRO A 408 -10.92 19.07 -3.15
N GLU A 409 -12.02 18.87 -3.86
CA GLU A 409 -12.76 17.62 -3.88
C GLU A 409 -11.99 16.60 -4.72
N VAL A 410 -11.52 15.54 -4.08
CA VAL A 410 -10.65 14.56 -4.73
C VAL A 410 -11.50 13.54 -5.49
N VAL A 411 -11.70 13.79 -6.79
CA VAL A 411 -12.38 12.89 -7.72
C VAL A 411 -11.36 12.07 -8.53
N GLN A 412 -10.28 12.71 -9.01
CA GLN A 412 -9.21 12.04 -9.73
C GLN A 412 -8.13 11.56 -8.79
N ARG A 413 -7.76 10.30 -8.93
CA ARG A 413 -6.78 9.58 -8.11
C ARG A 413 -5.78 8.85 -9.00
N THR A 414 -4.74 8.28 -8.42
CA THR A 414 -3.88 7.33 -9.13
C THR A 414 -4.60 5.99 -9.33
N GLU A 415 -4.04 5.11 -10.16
CA GLU A 415 -4.61 3.76 -10.39
C GLU A 415 -4.58 2.87 -9.13
N VAL A 416 -3.82 3.28 -8.10
CA VAL A 416 -3.66 2.51 -6.85
C VAL A 416 -4.41 3.10 -5.65
N ASP A 417 -4.71 4.42 -5.67
CA ASP A 417 -5.44 5.08 -4.59
C ASP A 417 -6.93 4.67 -4.59
N GLU A 418 -7.52 4.51 -3.41
CA GLU A 418 -8.95 4.21 -3.27
C GLU A 418 -9.77 5.44 -2.84
N PRO A 419 -11.02 5.57 -3.30
CA PRO A 419 -11.95 6.56 -2.76
C PRO A 419 -12.35 6.17 -1.34
N TRP A 420 -12.28 7.09 -0.39
CA TRP A 420 -12.78 6.87 0.96
C TRP A 420 -14.31 6.72 0.97
N SER A 421 -14.82 5.82 1.82
CA SER A 421 -16.27 5.65 2.03
C SER A 421 -16.89 6.90 2.65
N HIS A 422 -16.13 7.59 3.51
CA HIS A 422 -16.53 8.81 4.17
C HIS A 422 -15.48 9.88 3.89
N THR A 423 -15.92 11.09 3.56
CA THR A 423 -15.06 12.24 3.33
C THR A 423 -15.38 13.33 4.35
N GLU A 424 -14.34 14.00 4.84
CA GLU A 424 -14.45 15.14 5.71
C GLU A 424 -13.54 16.25 5.18
N SER A 425 -14.08 17.46 4.96
CA SER A 425 -13.28 18.59 4.52
C SER A 425 -12.66 19.32 5.70
N LEU A 426 -11.61 20.09 5.44
CA LEU A 426 -10.96 20.88 6.49
C LEU A 426 -11.89 21.96 7.05
N GLY A 427 -12.73 22.58 6.21
CA GLY A 427 -13.71 23.57 6.67
C GLY A 427 -14.76 22.96 7.59
N MET A 428 -15.22 21.74 7.29
CA MET A 428 -16.12 21.00 8.18
C MET A 428 -15.45 20.71 9.53
N ALA A 429 -14.24 20.17 9.54
CA ALA A 429 -13.49 19.85 10.76
C ALA A 429 -13.17 21.10 11.60
N LEU A 430 -12.75 22.20 10.99
CA LEU A 430 -12.51 23.46 11.68
C LEU A 430 -13.78 24.06 12.27
N SER A 431 -14.93 23.92 11.58
CA SER A 431 -16.23 24.44 12.06
C SER A 431 -16.72 23.75 13.33
N GLN A 432 -16.23 22.54 13.64
CA GLN A 432 -16.50 21.84 14.91
C GLN A 432 -15.72 22.45 16.08
N LEU A 433 -14.57 23.08 15.82
CA LEU A 433 -13.66 23.61 16.83
C LEU A 433 -13.81 25.12 17.04
N ARG A 434 -14.27 25.84 16.01
CA ARG A 434 -14.38 27.30 16.04
C ARG A 434 -15.51 27.79 15.13
N GLY A 435 -16.10 28.94 15.47
CA GLY A 435 -16.99 29.68 14.58
C GLY A 435 -16.23 30.41 13.46
N ARG A 436 -16.96 31.10 12.58
CA ARG A 436 -16.40 31.96 11.53
C ARG A 436 -15.50 31.25 10.54
N VAL A 437 -15.92 30.05 10.08
CA VAL A 437 -15.28 29.30 9.02
C VAL A 437 -16.18 29.31 7.80
N ARG A 438 -15.64 29.72 6.66
CA ARG A 438 -16.26 29.58 5.34
C ARG A 438 -15.42 28.63 4.51
N GLU A 439 -16.04 27.83 3.69
CA GLU A 439 -15.35 26.90 2.81
C GLU A 439 -15.86 27.00 1.38
N HIS A 440 -14.94 26.93 0.44
CA HIS A 440 -15.22 26.78 -0.98
C HIS A 440 -14.63 25.47 -1.49
N ILE A 441 -15.49 24.60 -2.01
CA ILE A 441 -15.07 23.33 -2.59
C ILE A 441 -14.74 23.56 -4.07
N ILE A 442 -13.53 23.15 -4.47
CA ILE A 442 -13.07 23.22 -5.86
C ILE A 442 -12.82 21.81 -6.42
N THR A 443 -12.73 21.68 -7.73
CA THR A 443 -12.19 20.44 -8.33
C THR A 443 -10.68 20.35 -8.09
N THR A 444 -10.09 19.16 -8.22
CA THR A 444 -8.63 19.00 -8.19
C THR A 444 -7.92 19.68 -9.37
N GLN A 445 -8.66 20.00 -10.45
CA GLN A 445 -8.15 20.70 -11.63
C GLN A 445 -9.02 21.93 -11.95
N PRO A 446 -9.02 22.96 -11.09
CA PRO A 446 -9.86 24.14 -11.30
C PRO A 446 -9.42 24.90 -12.56
N THR A 447 -10.38 25.44 -13.27
CA THR A 447 -10.12 26.34 -14.39
C THR A 447 -9.66 27.72 -13.89
N TYR A 448 -9.03 28.52 -14.75
CA TYR A 448 -8.68 29.91 -14.40
C TYR A 448 -9.92 30.74 -14.09
N ASP A 449 -11.03 30.54 -14.81
CA ASP A 449 -12.30 31.26 -14.56
C ASP A 449 -12.91 30.89 -13.18
N GLU A 450 -12.76 29.64 -12.77
CA GLU A 450 -13.15 29.18 -11.43
C GLU A 450 -12.27 29.84 -10.36
N ALA A 451 -10.96 29.83 -10.57
CA ALA A 451 -10.01 30.49 -9.68
C ALA A 451 -10.29 32.01 -9.56
N ASP A 452 -10.56 32.70 -10.67
CA ASP A 452 -10.87 34.15 -10.65
C ASP A 452 -12.17 34.44 -9.89
N ARG A 453 -13.19 33.58 -9.96
CA ARG A 453 -14.41 33.73 -9.15
C ARG A 453 -14.12 33.61 -7.66
N ILE A 454 -13.31 32.63 -7.27
CA ILE A 454 -12.91 32.43 -5.87
C ILE A 454 -12.11 33.63 -5.36
N LEU A 455 -11.16 34.15 -6.16
CA LEU A 455 -10.39 35.33 -5.82
C LEU A 455 -11.27 36.55 -5.54
N ALA A 456 -12.41 36.69 -6.22
CA ALA A 456 -13.36 37.78 -5.99
C ALA A 456 -14.18 37.63 -4.69
N GLU A 457 -14.24 36.43 -4.10
CA GLU A 457 -14.98 36.16 -2.87
C GLU A 457 -14.15 36.33 -1.59
N VAL A 458 -12.80 36.31 -1.70
CA VAL A 458 -11.88 36.36 -0.56
C VAL A 458 -11.81 37.79 -0.01
N SER A 459 -12.06 37.95 1.30
CA SER A 459 -11.94 39.24 1.99
C SER A 459 -10.53 39.46 2.52
N GLU A 460 -10.04 40.69 2.49
CA GLU A 460 -8.73 41.09 3.04
C GLU A 460 -8.62 40.84 4.56
N SER A 461 -9.74 40.78 5.27
CA SER A 461 -9.78 40.54 6.72
C SER A 461 -9.68 39.05 7.12
N GLU A 462 -9.80 38.14 6.18
CA GLU A 462 -9.79 36.67 6.44
C GLU A 462 -8.39 36.09 6.49
N GLN A 463 -8.23 35.04 7.30
CA GLN A 463 -7.11 34.12 7.17
C GLN A 463 -7.43 33.08 6.08
N VAL A 464 -6.61 33.05 5.04
CA VAL A 464 -6.88 32.24 3.87
C VAL A 464 -6.04 30.96 3.93
N ILE A 465 -6.73 29.82 3.82
CA ILE A 465 -6.13 28.50 3.71
C ILE A 465 -6.43 27.93 2.32
N VAL A 466 -5.40 27.59 1.57
CA VAL A 466 -5.53 26.86 0.31
C VAL A 466 -4.98 25.45 0.50
N CYS A 467 -5.84 24.47 0.35
CA CYS A 467 -5.40 23.07 0.28
C CYS A 467 -5.05 22.72 -1.15
N THR A 468 -3.86 22.15 -1.37
CA THR A 468 -3.44 21.62 -2.68
C THR A 468 -3.52 20.10 -2.70
N TYR A 469 -3.79 19.56 -3.89
CA TYR A 469 -3.81 18.12 -4.12
C TYR A 469 -3.24 17.79 -5.49
N THR A 470 -2.11 17.08 -5.47
CA THR A 470 -1.46 16.53 -6.67
C THR A 470 -1.50 15.01 -6.59
N SER A 471 -2.25 14.38 -7.49
CA SER A 471 -2.32 12.90 -7.54
C SER A 471 -1.05 12.29 -8.13
N ALA A 472 -0.52 12.88 -9.20
CA ALA A 472 0.71 12.45 -9.87
C ALA A 472 1.34 13.60 -10.65
N GLY A 473 2.67 13.59 -10.76
CA GLY A 473 3.41 14.57 -11.56
C GLY A 473 3.38 15.98 -10.97
N HIS A 474 2.91 16.95 -11.74
CA HIS A 474 2.95 18.38 -11.44
C HIS A 474 1.65 18.89 -10.79
N LEU A 475 1.79 19.91 -9.96
CA LEU A 475 0.65 20.65 -9.38
C LEU A 475 -0.27 21.18 -10.51
N PRO A 476 -1.59 20.92 -10.44
CA PRO A 476 -2.53 21.41 -11.44
C PRO A 476 -2.45 22.92 -11.63
N LYS A 477 -2.39 23.39 -12.88
CA LYS A 477 -2.16 24.80 -13.22
C LYS A 477 -3.18 25.77 -12.63
N GLY A 478 -4.43 25.35 -12.47
CA GLY A 478 -5.45 26.16 -11.81
C GLY A 478 -5.21 26.33 -10.31
N GLN A 479 -4.72 25.29 -9.62
CA GLN A 479 -4.32 25.39 -8.21
C GLN A 479 -3.08 26.30 -8.07
N GLN A 480 -2.07 26.11 -8.93
CA GLN A 480 -0.88 26.95 -8.96
C GLN A 480 -1.27 28.44 -9.14
N TYR A 481 -2.12 28.73 -10.13
CA TYR A 481 -2.62 30.08 -10.41
C TYR A 481 -3.33 30.70 -9.20
N LEU A 482 -4.21 29.93 -8.54
CA LEU A 482 -4.95 30.37 -7.37
C LEU A 482 -4.01 30.75 -6.22
N VAL A 483 -3.04 29.89 -5.89
CA VAL A 483 -2.02 30.14 -4.86
C VAL A 483 -1.20 31.37 -5.21
N GLU A 484 -0.71 31.53 -6.45
CA GLU A 484 0.09 32.67 -6.90
C GLU A 484 -0.67 33.99 -6.83
N LYS A 485 -1.97 34.01 -7.13
CA LYS A 485 -2.78 35.20 -7.06
C LYS A 485 -3.08 35.60 -5.62
N LEU A 486 -3.48 34.66 -4.77
CA LEU A 486 -3.76 34.91 -3.37
C LEU A 486 -2.51 35.37 -2.60
N SER A 487 -1.35 34.76 -2.86
CA SER A 487 -0.09 35.14 -2.20
C SER A 487 0.34 36.61 -2.43
N LYS A 488 -0.21 37.28 -3.44
CA LYS A 488 0.09 38.71 -3.69
C LYS A 488 -0.63 39.65 -2.75
N ASN A 489 -1.82 39.26 -2.29
CA ASN A 489 -2.72 40.16 -1.56
C ASN A 489 -3.03 39.65 -0.14
N HIS A 490 -2.68 38.40 0.16
CA HIS A 490 -3.00 37.76 1.43
C HIS A 490 -1.78 37.07 2.03
N SER A 491 -1.70 37.05 3.36
CA SER A 491 -0.82 36.14 4.08
C SER A 491 -1.42 34.74 4.05
N LEU A 492 -0.93 33.91 3.13
CA LEU A 492 -1.54 32.65 2.74
C LEU A 492 -0.96 31.47 3.52
N ILE A 493 -1.84 30.58 4.01
CA ILE A 493 -1.50 29.26 4.51
C ILE A 493 -1.79 28.27 3.39
N VAL A 494 -0.78 27.51 2.95
CA VAL A 494 -0.94 26.43 1.98
C VAL A 494 -0.76 25.09 2.69
N ILE A 495 -1.68 24.16 2.41
CA ILE A 495 -1.65 22.80 2.95
C ILE A 495 -1.58 21.81 1.80
N ALA A 496 -0.44 21.14 1.65
CA ALA A 496 -0.29 20.04 0.71
C ALA A 496 -0.91 18.77 1.32
N LEU A 497 -2.09 18.41 0.81
CA LEU A 497 -2.86 17.27 1.33
C LEU A 497 -2.24 15.91 0.96
N ARG A 498 -1.46 15.84 -0.10
CA ARG A 498 -0.83 14.62 -0.57
C ARG A 498 0.65 14.84 -0.87
N ASN A 499 0.97 15.55 -1.93
CA ASN A 499 2.31 15.64 -2.45
C ASN A 499 3.10 16.81 -1.80
N PRO A 500 4.16 16.56 -1.01
CA PRO A 500 4.95 17.61 -0.38
C PRO A 500 5.70 18.48 -1.39
N TYR A 501 5.90 18.00 -2.63
CA TYR A 501 6.62 18.72 -3.69
C TYR A 501 5.81 19.86 -4.33
N ASP A 502 4.52 20.03 -3.99
CA ASP A 502 3.70 21.15 -4.48
C ASP A 502 4.38 22.51 -4.20
N LEU A 503 5.15 22.62 -3.10
CA LEU A 503 5.90 23.82 -2.76
C LEU A 503 6.92 24.24 -3.82
N LEU A 504 7.45 23.30 -4.61
CA LEU A 504 8.43 23.59 -5.68
C LEU A 504 7.80 24.31 -6.88
N GLU A 505 6.47 24.26 -6.99
CA GLU A 505 5.73 24.80 -8.15
C GLU A 505 4.90 26.05 -7.82
N ILE A 506 4.98 26.56 -6.60
CA ILE A 506 4.26 27.76 -6.15
C ILE A 506 5.22 28.81 -5.60
N SER A 507 4.77 30.06 -5.58
CA SER A 507 5.46 31.10 -4.81
C SER A 507 5.40 30.77 -3.33
N ARG A 508 6.48 31.04 -2.57
CA ARG A 508 6.53 30.76 -1.14
C ARG A 508 5.34 31.42 -0.40
N PRO A 509 4.45 30.62 0.22
CA PRO A 509 3.36 31.15 1.03
C PRO A 509 3.87 31.60 2.42
N GLY A 510 3.01 32.28 3.20
CA GLY A 510 3.33 32.66 4.58
C GLY A 510 3.47 31.48 5.53
N SER A 511 2.72 30.38 5.29
CA SER A 511 2.93 29.10 5.97
C SER A 511 2.69 27.96 5.00
N TYR A 512 3.47 26.88 5.15
CA TYR A 512 3.32 25.66 4.36
C TYR A 512 3.32 24.43 5.25
N VAL A 513 2.24 23.63 5.12
CA VAL A 513 2.00 22.42 5.92
C VAL A 513 1.83 21.23 4.98
N CYS A 514 2.42 20.09 5.33
CA CYS A 514 2.23 18.83 4.64
C CYS A 514 1.51 17.82 5.54
N THR A 515 0.53 17.11 4.97
CA THR A 515 -0.19 16.03 5.65
C THR A 515 0.06 14.66 5.02
N TYR A 516 0.57 14.63 3.76
CA TYR A 516 0.89 13.42 2.97
C TYR A 516 -0.32 12.58 2.57
N GLU A 517 -1.48 12.88 3.12
CA GLU A 517 -2.76 12.21 2.87
C GLU A 517 -3.92 13.14 3.26
N ASN A 518 -5.11 12.84 2.76
CA ASN A 518 -6.35 13.56 3.09
C ASN A 518 -7.41 12.65 3.73
N THR A 519 -6.97 11.68 4.54
CA THR A 519 -7.88 10.79 5.27
C THR A 519 -8.70 11.58 6.29
N PRO A 520 -9.95 11.19 6.60
CA PRO A 520 -10.76 11.88 7.60
C PRO A 520 -10.06 12.01 8.96
N ALA A 521 -9.30 10.98 9.36
CA ALA A 521 -8.53 11.00 10.61
C ALA A 521 -7.48 12.11 10.62
N VAL A 522 -6.69 12.24 9.54
CA VAL A 522 -5.67 13.28 9.42
C VAL A 522 -6.27 14.67 9.30
N VAL A 523 -7.39 14.84 8.60
CA VAL A 523 -8.09 16.14 8.49
C VAL A 523 -8.56 16.64 9.86
N ARG A 524 -9.10 15.76 10.71
CA ARG A 524 -9.46 16.11 12.10
C ARG A 524 -8.24 16.52 12.91
N VAL A 525 -7.16 15.74 12.88
CA VAL A 525 -5.91 16.08 13.57
C VAL A 525 -5.35 17.43 13.08
N LEU A 526 -5.36 17.66 11.77
CA LEU A 526 -4.92 18.92 11.16
C LEU A 526 -5.70 20.11 11.71
N SER A 527 -7.02 20.01 11.87
CA SER A 527 -7.85 21.10 12.42
C SER A 527 -7.42 21.49 13.84
N HIS A 528 -7.05 20.52 14.67
CA HIS A 528 -6.49 20.76 16.01
C HIS A 528 -5.09 21.39 15.97
N VAL A 529 -4.24 20.96 15.02
CA VAL A 529 -2.91 21.58 14.82
C VAL A 529 -3.05 23.04 14.41
N LEU A 530 -3.93 23.34 13.44
CA LEU A 530 -4.13 24.71 12.95
C LEU A 530 -4.71 25.63 14.02
N THR A 531 -5.51 25.14 14.94
CA THR A 531 -6.08 25.92 16.05
C THR A 531 -5.18 26.00 17.29
N GLY A 532 -4.00 25.35 17.25
CA GLY A 532 -3.04 25.35 18.38
C GLY A 532 -3.37 24.35 19.50
N GLY A 533 -4.37 23.49 19.30
CA GLY A 533 -4.73 22.43 20.24
C GLY A 533 -3.72 21.29 20.28
N LEU A 534 -2.94 21.11 19.20
CA LEU A 534 -1.88 20.11 19.08
C LEU A 534 -0.61 20.74 18.53
N GLN A 535 0.54 20.19 18.94
CA GLN A 535 1.86 20.57 18.44
C GLN A 535 2.35 19.49 17.45
N PRO A 536 2.45 19.80 16.14
CA PRO A 536 2.99 18.87 15.17
C PRO A 536 4.51 18.74 15.35
N THR A 537 5.05 17.56 15.16
CA THR A 537 6.49 17.27 15.29
C THR A 537 7.09 16.66 14.03
N GLY A 538 6.29 16.48 12.98
CA GLY A 538 6.72 15.89 11.72
C GLY A 538 7.84 16.67 11.05
N SER A 539 8.72 15.95 10.39
CA SER A 539 9.78 16.49 9.53
C SER A 539 9.63 15.93 8.11
N LEU A 540 10.04 16.71 7.10
CA LEU A 540 9.97 16.25 5.72
C LEU A 540 10.79 14.97 5.53
N PRO A 541 10.20 13.85 5.09
CA PRO A 541 10.93 12.62 4.80
C PRO A 541 11.59 12.65 3.41
N VAL A 542 11.40 13.75 2.69
CA VAL A 542 11.92 14.01 1.35
C VAL A 542 12.48 15.43 1.26
N ARG A 543 13.38 15.68 0.33
CA ARG A 543 13.95 17.01 0.11
C ARG A 543 13.15 17.77 -0.95
N LEU A 544 12.85 19.02 -0.68
CA LEU A 544 12.27 19.94 -1.64
C LEU A 544 13.41 20.62 -2.42
N ARG A 545 13.71 20.10 -3.61
CA ARG A 545 14.77 20.59 -4.51
C ARG A 545 14.26 20.67 -5.95
#